data_47a9b97b6444872c0007bea6a02f9705
#
_entry.id   47a9b97b6444872c0007bea6a02f9705
#
_cell.length_a   1.000
_cell.length_b   1.000
_cell.length_c   1.000
_cell.angle_alpha   90.00
_cell.angle_beta   90.00
_cell.angle_gamma   90.00
#
_symmetry.space_group_name_H-M   'P 1'
#
loop_
_entity.id
_entity.type
_entity.pdbx_description
1 polymer ?
#
loop_
_entity_poly.entity_id
_entity_poly.type
_entity_poly.pdbx_seq_one_letter_code
_entity_poly.pdbx_strand_id
1 'polypeptide(L)'
;MPARTQNSKLKTKNFVEVSAGLVFRNGQVLITRRHPEAHLGGLWEFPGGKREPDETFEQCLVRELREELGIEVEVGELLESLTHSYPDKTVHLKFFRCRWSRHEPRPLGCPEFKWIGRAGLGEYPFPAADARLLARLQSSPDWWR
;
A
#
# COMPACT_ATOMS: atom_id res chain seq x y z
N MET A 1 32.99 18.57 16.13
CA MET A 1 31.68 18.64 15.72
C MET A 1 31.39 18.47 14.28
N PRO A 2 32.36 18.56 13.46
CA PRO A 2 32.12 18.28 12.05
C PRO A 2 31.44 16.93 11.84
N ALA A 3 31.71 15.99 12.72
CA ALA A 3 31.13 14.67 12.61
C ALA A 3 29.61 14.69 12.62
N ARG A 4 29.04 15.61 13.38
CA ARG A 4 27.62 15.71 13.42
C ARG A 4 27.02 16.20 12.12
N THR A 5 27.68 17.14 11.51
CA THR A 5 27.26 17.62 10.19
C THR A 5 27.31 16.51 9.19
N GLN A 6 28.34 15.68 9.26
CA GLN A 6 28.43 14.54 8.38
C GLN A 6 27.26 13.58 8.58
N ASN A 7 26.91 13.35 9.83
CA ASN A 7 25.78 12.47 10.10
C ASN A 7 24.49 13.02 9.53
N SER A 8 24.30 14.33 9.56
CA SER A 8 23.15 14.93 8.93
C SER A 8 23.10 14.65 7.46
N LYS A 9 24.24 14.74 6.81
CA LYS A 9 24.29 14.45 5.38
C LYS A 9 23.96 13.00 5.07
N LEU A 10 24.46 12.10 5.89
CA LEU A 10 24.18 10.70 5.72
C LEU A 10 22.70 10.41 5.91
N LYS A 11 21.99 11.30 6.62
CA LYS A 11 20.57 11.13 6.85
C LYS A 11 19.70 11.87 5.86
N THR A 12 20.29 12.42 4.81
CA THR A 12 19.49 13.14 3.82
C THR A 12 18.61 12.23 2.99
N LYS A 13 18.91 10.92 2.99
CA LYS A 13 18.05 9.96 2.33
C LYS A 13 16.72 9.92 3.08
N ASN A 14 15.64 10.21 2.37
CA ASN A 14 14.32 10.24 2.96
C ASN A 14 13.91 8.86 3.46
N PHE A 15 13.32 8.84 4.64
CA PHE A 15 12.72 7.63 5.18
C PHE A 15 11.21 7.83 5.21
N VAL A 16 10.49 7.00 4.44
CA VAL A 16 9.07 7.16 4.22
C VAL A 16 8.33 5.94 4.75
N GLU A 17 7.33 6.19 5.57
CA GLU A 17 6.49 5.11 6.12
C GLU A 17 5.15 5.11 5.41
N VAL A 18 4.72 3.93 4.95
CA VAL A 18 3.54 3.78 4.12
C VAL A 18 2.67 2.66 4.66
N SER A 19 1.36 2.90 4.72
CA SER A 19 0.37 1.86 5.00
C SER A 19 -0.34 1.51 3.71
N ALA A 20 -0.54 0.23 3.47
CA ALA A 20 -1.30 -0.25 2.33
C ALA A 20 -2.32 -1.28 2.80
N GLY A 21 -3.45 -1.33 2.13
CA GLY A 21 -4.56 -2.20 2.51
C GLY A 21 -4.88 -3.25 1.47
N LEU A 22 -4.96 -4.51 1.92
CA LEU A 22 -5.57 -5.57 1.14
C LEU A 22 -7.04 -5.61 1.55
N VAL A 23 -7.86 -4.89 0.80
CA VAL A 23 -9.27 -4.73 1.13
C VAL A 23 -10.06 -5.81 0.42
N PHE A 24 -10.67 -6.69 1.20
CA PHE A 24 -11.40 -7.82 0.65
C PHE A 24 -12.91 -7.62 0.73
N ARG A 25 -13.60 -8.04 -0.32
CA ARG A 25 -15.05 -8.05 -0.41
C ARG A 25 -15.46 -9.12 -1.42
N ASN A 26 -16.35 -10.01 -1.00
CA ASN A 26 -16.91 -11.03 -1.90
C ASN A 26 -15.86 -11.86 -2.65
N GLY A 27 -14.78 -12.22 -1.96
CA GLY A 27 -13.73 -13.04 -2.57
C GLY A 27 -12.81 -12.28 -3.52
N GLN A 28 -12.87 -10.96 -3.51
CA GLN A 28 -12.03 -10.12 -4.37
C GLN A 28 -11.24 -9.14 -3.53
N VAL A 29 -10.09 -8.70 -4.05
CA VAL A 29 -9.25 -7.68 -3.42
C VAL A 29 -9.23 -6.43 -4.29
N LEU A 30 -9.20 -5.28 -3.63
CA LEU A 30 -9.20 -3.98 -4.31
C LEU A 30 -7.78 -3.56 -4.63
N ILE A 31 -7.54 -3.24 -5.90
CA ILE A 31 -6.24 -2.71 -6.34
C ILE A 31 -6.45 -1.39 -7.06
N THR A 32 -5.43 -0.53 -7.02
CA THR A 32 -5.46 0.76 -7.67
C THR A 32 -4.25 0.91 -8.59
N ARG A 33 -4.38 1.73 -9.60
CA ARG A 33 -3.30 1.96 -10.55
C ARG A 33 -2.59 3.26 -10.20
N ARG A 34 -1.26 3.24 -10.26
CA ARG A 34 -0.47 4.44 -10.01
C ARG A 34 -0.56 5.37 -11.21
N HIS A 35 -0.51 6.69 -10.94
CA HIS A 35 -0.48 7.68 -12.02
C HIS A 35 0.72 7.44 -12.92
N PRO A 36 0.58 7.65 -14.24
CA PRO A 36 1.68 7.36 -15.18
C PRO A 36 2.97 8.13 -14.88
N GLU A 37 2.84 9.36 -14.32
CA GLU A 37 4.00 10.19 -14.03
C GLU A 37 4.60 9.94 -12.66
N ALA A 38 3.96 9.11 -11.83
CA ALA A 38 4.46 8.84 -10.50
C ALA A 38 5.63 7.85 -10.55
N HIS A 39 6.36 7.77 -9.43
CA HIS A 39 7.34 6.71 -9.24
C HIS A 39 6.65 5.37 -9.46
N LEU A 40 7.23 4.50 -10.28
CA LEU A 40 6.64 3.22 -10.67
C LEU A 40 5.27 3.41 -11.34
N GLY A 41 5.15 4.46 -12.14
CA GLY A 41 3.89 4.82 -12.77
C GLY A 41 3.31 3.73 -13.66
N GLY A 42 1.99 3.65 -13.65
CA GLY A 42 1.28 2.67 -14.47
C GLY A 42 1.19 1.28 -13.87
N LEU A 43 1.96 0.98 -12.83
CA LEU A 43 1.84 -0.30 -12.13
C LEU A 43 0.64 -0.27 -11.19
N TRP A 44 0.19 -1.45 -10.82
CA TRP A 44 -0.90 -1.59 -9.86
C TRP A 44 -0.34 -1.70 -8.45
N GLU A 45 -1.15 -1.38 -7.47
CA GLU A 45 -0.75 -1.41 -6.07
C GLU A 45 -1.94 -1.66 -5.18
N PHE A 46 -1.68 -2.04 -3.94
CA PHE A 46 -2.72 -2.04 -2.92
C PHE A 46 -2.87 -0.61 -2.40
N PRO A 47 -4.10 -0.12 -2.28
CA PRO A 47 -4.32 1.29 -1.94
C PRO A 47 -3.81 1.65 -0.55
N GLY A 48 -3.38 2.89 -0.40
CA GLY A 48 -2.86 3.40 0.85
C GLY A 48 -2.06 4.66 0.63
N GLY A 49 -1.19 4.99 1.57
CA GLY A 49 -0.38 6.19 1.42
C GLY A 49 0.55 6.41 2.60
N LYS A 50 1.15 7.59 2.62
CA LYS A 50 2.19 7.94 3.58
C LYS A 50 1.60 8.27 4.94
N ARG A 51 2.25 7.73 5.98
CA ARG A 51 1.87 7.99 7.36
C ARG A 51 2.34 9.40 7.77
N GLU A 52 1.46 10.11 8.43
CA GLU A 52 1.78 11.40 9.04
C GLU A 52 2.30 11.18 10.47
N PRO A 53 3.09 12.12 11.02
CA PRO A 53 3.79 11.87 12.28
C PRO A 53 2.90 11.56 13.50
N ASP A 54 1.67 12.08 13.50
CA ASP A 54 0.80 11.95 14.65
C ASP A 54 -0.26 10.86 14.51
N GLU A 55 -0.11 9.97 13.52
CA GLU A 55 -1.06 8.89 13.34
C GLU A 55 -0.36 7.53 13.37
N THR A 56 -1.11 6.50 13.75
CA THR A 56 -0.63 5.11 13.65
C THR A 56 -0.70 4.68 12.19
N PHE A 57 -0.06 3.56 11.86
CA PHE A 57 -0.19 2.98 10.52
C PHE A 57 -1.65 2.66 10.19
N GLU A 58 -2.39 2.16 11.18
CA GLU A 58 -3.81 1.84 10.99
C GLU A 58 -4.65 3.08 10.74
N GLN A 59 -4.42 4.14 11.50
CA GLN A 59 -5.12 5.41 11.29
C GLN A 59 -4.80 6.02 9.92
N CYS A 60 -3.55 5.92 9.54
CA CYS A 60 -3.09 6.35 8.22
C CYS A 60 -3.89 5.64 7.12
N LEU A 61 -4.02 4.34 7.24
CA LEU A 61 -4.71 3.55 6.22
C LEU A 61 -6.17 3.94 6.10
N VAL A 62 -6.86 4.09 7.23
CA VAL A 62 -8.27 4.50 7.20
C VAL A 62 -8.41 5.85 6.50
N ARG A 63 -7.54 6.80 6.82
CA ARG A 63 -7.57 8.13 6.23
C ARG A 63 -7.28 8.10 4.74
N GLU A 64 -6.22 7.38 4.35
CA GLU A 64 -5.81 7.31 2.95
C GLU A 64 -6.88 6.65 2.07
N LEU A 65 -7.50 5.58 2.55
CA LEU A 65 -8.54 4.91 1.77
C LEU A 65 -9.78 5.78 1.62
N ARG A 66 -10.07 6.59 2.64
CA ARG A 66 -11.17 7.55 2.54
C ARG A 66 -10.84 8.64 1.51
N GLU A 67 -9.62 9.16 1.53
CA GLU A 67 -9.20 10.22 0.61
C GLU A 67 -9.09 9.71 -0.83
N GLU A 68 -8.50 8.54 -1.01
CA GLU A 68 -8.18 8.02 -2.33
C GLU A 68 -9.37 7.38 -3.03
N LEU A 69 -10.21 6.71 -2.28
CA LEU A 69 -11.29 5.88 -2.84
C LEU A 69 -12.67 6.18 -2.25
N GLY A 70 -12.75 6.97 -1.21
CA GLY A 70 -14.03 7.30 -0.57
C GLY A 70 -14.66 6.14 0.18
N ILE A 71 -13.88 5.13 0.57
CA ILE A 71 -14.40 3.96 1.27
C ILE A 71 -14.06 3.99 2.74
N GLU A 72 -14.86 3.26 3.53
CA GLU A 72 -14.57 2.99 4.93
C GLU A 72 -14.19 1.52 5.08
N VAL A 73 -13.15 1.27 5.85
CA VAL A 73 -12.67 -0.09 6.09
C VAL A 73 -12.43 -0.32 7.57
N GLU A 74 -12.44 -1.59 7.95
CA GLU A 74 -11.95 -2.02 9.24
C GLU A 74 -10.58 -2.63 9.03
N VAL A 75 -9.56 -2.05 9.67
CA VAL A 75 -8.18 -2.53 9.54
C VAL A 75 -7.99 -3.70 10.47
N GLY A 76 -7.55 -4.81 9.92
CA GLY A 76 -7.30 -6.04 10.65
C GLY A 76 -5.82 -6.29 10.86
N GLU A 77 -5.40 -7.54 10.64
CA GLU A 77 -4.06 -7.98 10.96
C GLU A 77 -3.03 -7.46 9.97
N LEU A 78 -1.80 -7.28 10.47
CA LEU A 78 -0.65 -6.98 9.63
C LEU A 78 -0.25 -8.26 8.89
N LEU A 79 -0.26 -8.21 7.57
CA LEU A 79 0.06 -9.37 6.75
C LEU A 79 1.53 -9.42 6.36
N GLU A 80 2.12 -8.27 6.10
CA GLU A 80 3.50 -8.19 5.65
C GLU A 80 4.07 -6.83 6.01
N SER A 81 5.37 -6.81 6.28
CA SER A 81 6.11 -5.57 6.53
C SER A 81 7.41 -5.69 5.75
N LEU A 82 7.74 -4.67 4.98
CA LEU A 82 8.97 -4.71 4.22
C LEU A 82 9.60 -3.32 4.15
N THR A 83 10.92 -3.30 4.00
CA THR A 83 11.68 -2.08 3.80
C THR A 83 12.40 -2.19 2.48
N HIS A 84 12.27 -1.18 1.65
CA HIS A 84 12.90 -1.16 0.34
C HIS A 84 13.66 0.14 0.15
N SER A 85 14.93 0.04 -0.24
CA SER A 85 15.78 1.22 -0.44
C SER A 85 15.91 1.54 -1.91
N TYR A 86 15.49 2.75 -2.25
CA TYR A 86 15.74 3.36 -3.56
C TYR A 86 16.92 4.33 -3.41
N PRO A 87 17.52 4.78 -4.52
CA PRO A 87 18.67 5.69 -4.41
C PRO A 87 18.41 6.95 -3.61
N ASP A 88 17.19 7.49 -3.68
CA ASP A 88 16.85 8.75 -3.04
C ASP A 88 16.00 8.61 -1.78
N LYS A 89 15.53 7.40 -1.48
CA LYS A 89 14.66 7.21 -0.30
C LYS A 89 14.62 5.76 0.12
N THR A 90 14.27 5.56 1.38
CA THR A 90 13.96 4.24 1.92
C THR A 90 12.50 4.22 2.30
N VAL A 91 11.77 3.22 1.85
CA VAL A 91 10.33 3.09 2.10
C VAL A 91 10.10 1.90 3.02
N HIS A 92 9.41 2.15 4.12
CA HIS A 92 8.97 1.11 5.04
C HIS A 92 7.47 0.91 4.84
N LEU A 93 7.09 -0.24 4.35
CA LEU A 93 5.71 -0.56 4.00
C LEU A 93 5.11 -1.56 4.96
N LYS A 94 3.90 -1.28 5.42
CA LYS A 94 3.10 -2.25 6.17
C LYS A 94 1.81 -2.53 5.42
N PHE A 95 1.53 -3.81 5.20
CA PHE A 95 0.34 -4.26 4.49
C PHE A 95 -0.62 -4.89 5.48
N PHE A 96 -1.82 -4.36 5.55
CA PHE A 96 -2.85 -4.84 6.47
C PHE A 96 -4.00 -5.48 5.72
N ARG A 97 -4.52 -6.55 6.29
CA ARG A 97 -5.78 -7.11 5.81
C ARG A 97 -6.90 -6.19 6.28
N CYS A 98 -7.77 -5.79 5.37
CA CYS A 98 -8.87 -4.89 5.67
C CYS A 98 -10.18 -5.50 5.21
N ARG A 99 -11.25 -5.22 5.94
CA ARG A 99 -12.58 -5.57 5.53
C ARG A 99 -13.29 -4.31 5.06
N TRP A 100 -13.87 -4.36 3.86
CA TRP A 100 -14.68 -3.26 3.35
C TRP A 100 -15.91 -3.12 4.24
N SER A 101 -16.21 -1.89 4.66
CA SER A 101 -17.30 -1.61 5.57
C SER A 101 -18.40 -0.83 4.89
N ARG A 102 -18.08 0.29 4.24
CA ARG A 102 -19.10 1.16 3.63
C ARG A 102 -18.56 1.88 2.43
N HIS A 103 -19.46 2.29 1.56
CA HIS A 103 -19.28 3.14 0.40
C HIS A 103 -18.56 2.45 -0.75
N GLU A 104 -19.15 2.57 -1.93
CA GLU A 104 -18.52 2.03 -3.13
C GLU A 104 -17.28 2.84 -3.48
N PRO A 105 -16.19 2.19 -3.90
CA PRO A 105 -14.98 2.92 -4.29
C PRO A 105 -15.23 3.88 -5.44
N ARG A 106 -14.54 4.99 -5.41
CA ARG A 106 -14.50 5.97 -6.50
C ARG A 106 -13.05 6.39 -6.72
N PRO A 107 -12.63 6.65 -7.97
CA PRO A 107 -11.24 7.01 -8.25
C PRO A 107 -10.98 8.48 -7.92
N LEU A 108 -10.94 8.81 -6.64
CA LEU A 108 -10.76 10.18 -6.17
C LEU A 108 -9.30 10.61 -6.21
N GLY A 109 -8.38 9.67 -5.92
CA GLY A 109 -6.95 9.96 -5.88
C GLY A 109 -6.10 9.01 -6.69
N CYS A 110 -6.71 8.20 -7.55
CA CYS A 110 -6.00 7.28 -8.43
C CYS A 110 -6.68 7.28 -9.81
N PRO A 111 -5.96 6.93 -10.89
CA PRO A 111 -6.56 6.90 -12.23
C PRO A 111 -7.67 5.88 -12.36
N GLU A 112 -7.51 4.72 -11.74
CA GLU A 112 -8.53 3.67 -11.78
C GLU A 112 -8.31 2.67 -10.67
N PHE A 113 -9.36 1.88 -10.42
CA PHE A 113 -9.28 0.78 -9.46
C PHE A 113 -9.99 -0.44 -10.04
N LYS A 114 -9.71 -1.60 -9.46
CA LYS A 114 -10.41 -2.85 -9.82
C LYS A 114 -10.55 -3.73 -8.60
N TRP A 115 -11.64 -4.49 -8.58
CA TRP A 115 -11.79 -5.63 -7.69
C TRP A 115 -11.35 -6.86 -8.48
N ILE A 116 -10.37 -7.59 -7.98
CA ILE A 116 -9.87 -8.78 -8.67
C ILE A 116 -9.93 -10.00 -7.78
N GLY A 117 -10.24 -11.14 -8.38
CA GLY A 117 -10.23 -12.41 -7.68
C GLY A 117 -8.83 -12.99 -7.65
N ARG A 118 -8.67 -14.02 -6.82
CA ARG A 118 -7.37 -14.67 -6.64
C ARG A 118 -6.80 -15.20 -7.96
N ALA A 119 -7.64 -15.76 -8.82
CA ALA A 119 -7.21 -16.30 -10.10
C ALA A 119 -6.69 -15.21 -11.05
N GLY A 120 -7.16 -13.98 -10.91
CA GLY A 120 -6.76 -12.89 -11.80
C GLY A 120 -5.55 -12.10 -11.34
N LEU A 121 -5.01 -12.44 -10.18
CA LEU A 121 -3.94 -11.63 -9.56
C LEU A 121 -2.71 -11.52 -10.45
N GLY A 122 -2.34 -12.59 -11.15
CA GLY A 122 -1.16 -12.60 -12.00
C GLY A 122 -1.28 -11.79 -13.28
N GLU A 123 -2.46 -11.26 -13.58
CA GLU A 123 -2.67 -10.50 -14.81
C GLU A 123 -2.33 -9.02 -14.67
N TYR A 124 -1.99 -8.59 -13.47
CA TYR A 124 -1.72 -7.18 -13.18
C TYR A 124 -0.29 -6.99 -12.75
N PRO A 125 0.46 -6.06 -13.39
CA PRO A 125 1.84 -5.84 -13.00
C PRO A 125 1.94 -4.99 -11.72
N PHE A 126 2.64 -5.52 -10.73
CA PHE A 126 2.92 -4.85 -9.46
C PHE A 126 4.42 -4.56 -9.36
N PRO A 127 4.83 -3.64 -8.48
CA PRO A 127 6.27 -3.43 -8.24
C PRO A 127 6.94 -4.71 -7.77
N ALA A 128 8.22 -4.87 -8.16
CA ALA A 128 8.98 -6.05 -7.79
C ALA A 128 9.07 -6.24 -6.26
N ALA A 129 9.05 -5.15 -5.50
CA ALA A 129 9.11 -5.21 -4.05
C ALA A 129 7.93 -5.95 -3.44
N ASP A 130 6.82 -6.07 -4.15
CA ASP A 130 5.62 -6.74 -3.63
C ASP A 130 5.61 -8.25 -3.92
N ALA A 131 6.63 -8.78 -4.58
CA ALA A 131 6.60 -10.17 -5.05
C ALA A 131 6.32 -11.18 -3.93
N ARG A 132 6.93 -10.98 -2.76
CA ARG A 132 6.74 -11.89 -1.64
C ARG A 132 5.30 -11.86 -1.12
N LEU A 133 4.74 -10.67 -1.01
CA LEU A 133 3.35 -10.51 -0.59
C LEU A 133 2.40 -11.15 -1.59
N LEU A 134 2.64 -10.95 -2.88
CA LEU A 134 1.81 -11.52 -3.93
C LEU A 134 1.83 -13.04 -3.89
N ALA A 135 3.01 -13.63 -3.65
CA ALA A 135 3.13 -15.08 -3.53
C ALA A 135 2.32 -15.60 -2.34
N ARG A 136 2.39 -14.92 -1.20
CA ARG A 136 1.62 -15.29 -0.02
C ARG A 136 0.12 -15.16 -0.27
N LEU A 137 -0.27 -14.10 -0.97
CA LEU A 137 -1.66 -13.86 -1.31
C LEU A 137 -2.21 -14.99 -2.19
N GLN A 138 -1.42 -15.45 -3.17
CA GLN A 138 -1.83 -16.57 -4.02
C GLN A 138 -1.96 -17.86 -3.23
N SER A 139 -1.12 -18.08 -2.23
CA SER A 139 -1.09 -19.34 -1.49
C SER A 139 -1.93 -19.32 -0.21
N SER A 140 -2.67 -18.26 0.03
CA SER A 140 -3.46 -18.10 1.27
C SER A 140 -4.94 -17.92 0.95
N PRO A 141 -5.64 -18.99 0.53
CA PRO A 141 -7.05 -18.85 0.14
C PRO A 141 -7.95 -18.30 1.25
N ASP A 142 -7.57 -18.51 2.52
CA ASP A 142 -8.36 -18.01 3.63
C ASP A 142 -8.39 -16.48 3.72
N TRP A 143 -7.36 -15.83 3.17
CA TRP A 143 -7.31 -14.36 3.18
C TRP A 143 -8.45 -13.74 2.37
N TRP A 144 -8.97 -14.47 1.39
CA TRP A 144 -9.93 -13.95 0.42
C TRP A 144 -11.38 -14.02 0.89
N ARG A 145 -11.63 -14.50 2.09
CA ARG A 145 -12.98 -14.64 2.63
C ARG A 145 -13.53 -13.36 3.21
#